data_31a49066366ea24b67e8fa14c3207495
#
_entry.id   31a49066366ea24b67e8fa14c3207495
#
_cell.length_a   1.000
_cell.length_b   1.000
_cell.length_c   1.000
_cell.angle_alpha   90.00
_cell.angle_beta   90.00
_cell.angle_gamma   90.00
#
_symmetry.space_group_name_H-M   'P 1'
#
loop_
_entity.id
_entity.type
_entity.pdbx_description
1 polymer ?
#
loop_
_entity_poly.entity_id
_entity_poly.type
_entity_poly.pdbx_seq_one_letter_code
_entity_poly.pdbx_strand_id
1 'polypeptide(L)'
;MNISLGNEQIVIRKVDRDTDLARELLAFVENFSWLEVREHTARALRDWSFEDWETPFAALAGDRIVGMATIAKTDYYPLPQICPWISTVFVTEVFRGRRISERLTAFAEDYARALGFHRTYIPSTHLGLYEKYGYRYESDIVNYAGDVDRLYSKDIG
;
A
#
# COMPACT_ATOMS: atom_id res chain seq x y z
N MET A 1 16.69 -22.07 20.49
CA MET A 1 16.53 -20.60 20.43
C MET A 1 15.11 -20.25 20.02
N ASN A 2 14.44 -19.53 20.85
CA ASN A 2 13.08 -19.10 20.56
C ASN A 2 13.11 -17.76 19.86
N ILE A 3 12.66 -17.74 18.62
CA ILE A 3 12.48 -16.50 17.92
C ILE A 3 11.00 -16.14 18.01
N SER A 4 10.72 -15.11 18.78
CA SER A 4 9.36 -14.59 18.85
C SER A 4 9.12 -13.70 17.64
N LEU A 5 8.12 -14.03 16.84
CA LEU A 5 7.72 -13.20 15.71
C LEU A 5 7.33 -11.79 16.16
N GLY A 6 6.86 -11.64 17.40
CA GLY A 6 6.48 -10.34 17.96
C GLY A 6 7.65 -9.43 18.24
N ASN A 7 8.87 -9.94 18.31
CA ASN A 7 10.08 -9.18 18.62
C ASN A 7 10.88 -8.77 17.39
N GLU A 8 10.48 -9.21 16.19
CA GLU A 8 11.18 -8.82 14.97
C GLU A 8 10.92 -7.35 14.68
N GLN A 9 11.98 -6.62 14.41
CA GLN A 9 11.87 -5.22 14.00
C GLN A 9 11.34 -5.15 12.58
N ILE A 10 10.34 -4.33 12.37
CA ILE A 10 9.78 -4.10 11.05
C ILE A 10 10.43 -2.88 10.43
N VAL A 11 10.91 -3.02 9.21
CA VAL A 11 11.52 -1.94 8.42
C VAL A 11 10.68 -1.75 7.16
N ILE A 12 10.33 -0.51 6.85
CA ILE A 12 9.63 -0.18 5.60
C ILE A 12 10.67 0.34 4.62
N ARG A 13 10.61 -0.14 3.37
CA ARG A 13 11.54 0.26 2.31
C ARG A 13 10.80 0.54 1.01
N LYS A 14 11.25 1.57 0.31
CA LYS A 14 10.87 1.80 -1.08
C LYS A 14 11.46 0.68 -1.93
N VAL A 15 10.70 0.20 -2.91
CA VAL A 15 11.15 -0.88 -3.79
C VAL A 15 11.46 -0.29 -5.16
N ASP A 16 12.69 -0.44 -5.61
CA ASP A 16 13.14 0.05 -6.91
C ASP A 16 13.09 -1.06 -7.96
N ARG A 17 12.94 -0.64 -9.23
CA ARG A 17 12.89 -1.55 -10.37
C ARG A 17 14.19 -2.34 -10.50
N ASP A 18 14.08 -3.60 -10.94
CA ASP A 18 15.22 -4.47 -11.28
C ASP A 18 16.15 -4.76 -10.09
N THR A 19 15.59 -4.78 -8.88
CA THR A 19 16.33 -5.13 -7.66
C THR A 19 15.89 -6.50 -7.14
N ASP A 20 16.71 -7.09 -6.28
CA ASP A 20 16.33 -8.33 -5.59
C ASP A 20 15.05 -8.12 -4.77
N LEU A 21 14.92 -6.97 -4.11
CA LEU A 21 13.73 -6.65 -3.34
C LEU A 21 12.47 -6.61 -4.22
N ALA A 22 12.58 -6.08 -5.44
CA ALA A 22 11.47 -6.08 -6.39
C ALA A 22 11.06 -7.50 -6.79
N ARG A 23 12.02 -8.37 -7.02
CA ARG A 23 11.76 -9.79 -7.34
C ARG A 23 11.13 -10.52 -6.15
N GLU A 24 11.60 -10.25 -4.95
CA GLU A 24 11.03 -10.82 -3.73
C GLU A 24 9.61 -10.31 -3.50
N LEU A 25 9.34 -9.04 -3.79
CA LEU A 25 8.00 -8.48 -3.67
C LEU A 25 7.03 -9.13 -4.66
N LEU A 26 7.47 -9.37 -5.89
CA LEU A 26 6.65 -10.10 -6.87
C LEU A 26 6.28 -11.49 -6.36
N ALA A 27 7.25 -12.24 -5.84
CA ALA A 27 7.00 -13.56 -5.28
C ALA A 27 6.02 -13.49 -4.09
N PHE A 28 6.16 -12.49 -3.25
CA PHE A 28 5.24 -12.24 -2.13
C PHE A 28 3.82 -12.02 -2.62
N VAL A 29 3.65 -11.16 -3.62
CA VAL A 29 2.34 -10.84 -4.21
C VAL A 29 1.70 -12.07 -4.86
N GLU A 30 2.49 -12.87 -5.56
CA GLU A 30 1.99 -14.08 -6.21
C GLU A 30 1.44 -15.11 -5.23
N ASN A 31 1.78 -14.97 -3.95
CA ASN A 31 1.37 -15.90 -2.90
C ASN A 31 0.46 -15.29 -1.83
N PHE A 32 0.11 -13.98 -1.94
CA PHE A 32 -0.70 -13.40 -0.88
C PHE A 32 -2.20 -13.74 -1.05
N SER A 33 -2.95 -13.63 0.05
CA SER A 33 -4.32 -14.14 0.11
C SER A 33 -5.38 -13.21 -0.48
N TRP A 34 -5.02 -11.99 -0.83
CA TRP A 34 -5.96 -11.01 -1.40
C TRP A 34 -6.11 -11.27 -2.91
N LEU A 35 -6.97 -12.25 -3.25
CA LEU A 35 -7.07 -12.78 -4.61
C LEU A 35 -7.56 -11.75 -5.62
N GLU A 36 -8.44 -10.83 -5.21
CA GLU A 36 -9.05 -9.84 -6.11
C GLU A 36 -8.02 -8.90 -6.74
N VAL A 37 -6.93 -8.61 -6.02
CA VAL A 37 -5.91 -7.67 -6.50
C VAL A 37 -4.60 -8.36 -6.86
N ARG A 38 -4.47 -9.66 -6.55
CA ARG A 38 -3.20 -10.39 -6.70
C ARG A 38 -2.67 -10.35 -8.12
N GLU A 39 -3.48 -10.70 -9.10
CA GLU A 39 -3.02 -10.77 -10.50
C GLU A 39 -2.69 -9.39 -11.05
N HIS A 40 -3.53 -8.41 -10.76
CA HIS A 40 -3.28 -7.03 -11.20
C HIS A 40 -1.97 -6.48 -10.61
N THR A 41 -1.75 -6.70 -9.33
CA THR A 41 -0.56 -6.22 -8.63
C THR A 41 0.70 -6.96 -9.12
N ALA A 42 0.61 -8.28 -9.32
CA ALA A 42 1.72 -9.07 -9.85
C ALA A 42 2.11 -8.58 -11.25
N ARG A 43 1.12 -8.30 -12.10
CA ARG A 43 1.37 -7.77 -13.45
C ARG A 43 2.05 -6.41 -13.38
N ALA A 44 1.59 -5.54 -12.51
CA ALA A 44 2.20 -4.21 -12.34
C ALA A 44 3.67 -4.32 -11.95
N LEU A 45 4.02 -5.28 -11.11
CA LEU A 45 5.41 -5.52 -10.69
C LEU A 45 6.23 -6.16 -11.81
N ARG A 46 5.68 -7.14 -12.55
CA ARG A 46 6.40 -7.78 -13.67
C ARG A 46 6.72 -6.78 -14.76
N ASP A 47 5.74 -5.98 -15.15
CA ASP A 47 5.86 -5.02 -16.25
C ASP A 47 6.46 -3.70 -15.78
N TRP A 48 6.59 -3.54 -14.49
CA TRP A 48 6.95 -2.30 -13.80
C TRP A 48 6.13 -1.13 -14.31
N SER A 49 4.82 -1.18 -14.02
CA SER A 49 3.87 -0.15 -14.44
C SER A 49 3.87 1.06 -13.51
N PHE A 50 4.98 1.33 -12.87
CA PHE A 50 5.18 2.48 -11.99
C PHE A 50 5.97 3.54 -12.76
N GLU A 51 5.38 4.70 -12.93
CA GLU A 51 5.97 5.79 -13.72
C GLU A 51 6.36 6.94 -12.80
N ASP A 52 7.43 7.63 -13.15
CA ASP A 52 7.91 8.80 -12.41
C ASP A 52 8.12 8.48 -10.93
N TRP A 53 7.35 9.12 -10.04
CA TRP A 53 7.45 8.93 -8.60
C TRP A 53 6.60 7.76 -8.07
N GLU A 54 5.79 7.14 -8.91
CA GLU A 54 5.00 5.99 -8.47
C GLU A 54 5.92 4.85 -8.07
N THR A 55 5.58 4.15 -6.98
CA THR A 55 6.44 3.09 -6.48
C THR A 55 5.71 2.20 -5.49
N PRO A 56 6.11 0.93 -5.37
CA PRO A 56 5.69 0.10 -4.26
C PRO A 56 6.60 0.29 -3.05
N PHE A 57 6.07 -0.07 -1.87
CA PHE A 57 6.80 -0.13 -0.61
C PHE A 57 6.66 -1.53 -0.02
N ALA A 58 7.68 -2.00 0.65
CA ALA A 58 7.67 -3.31 1.33
C ALA A 58 7.93 -3.13 2.81
N ALA A 59 7.22 -3.91 3.61
CA ALA A 59 7.49 -4.06 5.04
C ALA A 59 8.25 -5.36 5.25
N LEU A 60 9.40 -5.29 5.92
CA LEU A 60 10.27 -6.43 6.14
C LEU A 60 10.40 -6.74 7.63
N ALA A 61 10.29 -8.02 7.95
CA ALA A 61 10.66 -8.59 9.24
C ALA A 61 11.97 -9.34 9.00
N GLY A 62 13.09 -8.74 9.43
CA GLY A 62 14.39 -9.23 9.00
C GLY A 62 14.55 -9.05 7.50
N ASP A 63 14.81 -10.14 6.79
CA ASP A 63 14.93 -10.13 5.32
C ASP A 63 13.68 -10.69 4.62
N ARG A 64 12.58 -10.91 5.36
CA ARG A 64 11.35 -11.46 4.83
C ARG A 64 10.31 -10.37 4.66
N ILE A 65 9.68 -10.30 3.48
CA ILE A 65 8.57 -9.37 3.24
C ILE A 65 7.32 -9.89 3.96
N VAL A 66 6.68 -9.01 4.72
CA VAL A 66 5.45 -9.32 5.47
C VAL A 66 4.30 -8.38 5.14
N GLY A 67 4.52 -7.38 4.30
CA GLY A 67 3.49 -6.45 3.88
C GLY A 67 3.95 -5.55 2.76
N MET A 68 3.00 -4.84 2.16
CA MET A 68 3.28 -3.89 1.09
C MET A 68 2.23 -2.79 1.03
N ALA A 69 2.57 -1.73 0.32
CA ALA A 69 1.65 -0.70 -0.14
C ALA A 69 2.18 -0.12 -1.43
N THR A 70 1.36 0.64 -2.14
CA THR A 70 1.79 1.36 -3.35
C THR A 70 1.37 2.82 -3.25
N ILE A 71 2.08 3.69 -3.97
CA ILE A 71 1.64 5.05 -4.22
C ILE A 71 1.61 5.28 -5.72
N ALA A 72 0.52 5.89 -6.23
CA ALA A 72 0.30 6.03 -7.66
C ALA A 72 -0.49 7.30 -7.99
N LYS A 73 -0.37 7.74 -9.24
CA LYS A 73 -1.13 8.88 -9.78
C LYS A 73 -2.60 8.57 -9.95
N THR A 74 -2.90 7.32 -10.32
CA THR A 74 -4.26 6.85 -10.57
C THR A 74 -4.48 5.52 -9.88
N ASP A 75 -5.75 5.18 -9.71
CA ASP A 75 -6.15 3.88 -9.20
C ASP A 75 -7.30 3.37 -10.08
N TYR A 76 -7.93 2.28 -9.70
CA TYR A 76 -8.96 1.60 -10.47
C TYR A 76 -10.31 2.34 -10.41
N TYR A 77 -10.27 3.68 -10.52
CA TYR A 77 -11.45 4.55 -10.44
C TYR A 77 -11.38 5.64 -11.51
N PRO A 78 -12.53 6.02 -12.12
CA PRO A 78 -12.55 7.09 -13.11
C PRO A 78 -12.52 8.48 -12.45
N LEU A 79 -11.47 8.75 -11.66
CA LEU A 79 -11.31 9.95 -10.86
C LEU A 79 -9.91 10.55 -11.08
N PRO A 80 -9.64 11.09 -12.30
CA PRO A 80 -8.31 11.58 -12.63
C PRO A 80 -7.86 12.79 -11.80
N GLN A 81 -8.78 13.48 -11.16
CA GLN A 81 -8.48 14.64 -10.30
C GLN A 81 -7.97 14.23 -8.92
N ILE A 82 -8.13 12.96 -8.53
CA ILE A 82 -7.67 12.45 -7.24
C ILE A 82 -6.24 11.96 -7.39
N CYS A 83 -5.32 12.48 -6.59
CA CYS A 83 -3.91 12.11 -6.63
C CYS A 83 -3.18 12.70 -5.42
N PRO A 84 -2.22 12.01 -4.78
CA PRO A 84 -1.83 10.61 -5.06
C PRO A 84 -2.69 9.60 -4.31
N TRP A 85 -2.74 8.38 -4.82
CA TRP A 85 -3.42 7.26 -4.19
C TRP A 85 -2.41 6.39 -3.46
N ILE A 86 -2.72 6.07 -2.19
CA ILE A 86 -2.01 5.01 -1.46
C ILE A 86 -2.92 3.80 -1.52
N SER A 87 -2.45 2.72 -2.10
CA SER A 87 -3.27 1.56 -2.42
C SER A 87 -2.55 0.26 -2.10
N THR A 88 -3.26 -0.85 -2.29
CA THR A 88 -2.72 -2.21 -2.15
C THR A 88 -2.01 -2.38 -0.80
N VAL A 89 -2.61 -1.83 0.25
CA VAL A 89 -2.08 -1.98 1.60
C VAL A 89 -2.43 -3.38 2.09
N PHE A 90 -1.43 -4.24 2.16
CA PHE A 90 -1.59 -5.64 2.54
C PHE A 90 -0.53 -6.03 3.57
N VAL A 91 -0.96 -6.77 4.59
CA VAL A 91 -0.08 -7.35 5.61
C VAL A 91 -0.43 -8.83 5.71
N THR A 92 0.57 -9.69 5.67
CA THR A 92 0.37 -11.13 5.80
C THR A 92 -0.30 -11.45 7.15
N GLU A 93 -1.17 -12.47 7.16
CA GLU A 93 -2.08 -12.73 8.27
C GLU A 93 -1.38 -12.88 9.62
N VAL A 94 -0.24 -13.58 9.65
CA VAL A 94 0.52 -13.82 10.89
C VAL A 94 1.06 -12.54 11.51
N PHE A 95 1.19 -11.48 10.71
CA PHE A 95 1.74 -10.19 11.16
C PHE A 95 0.66 -9.12 11.37
N ARG A 96 -0.60 -9.45 11.19
CA ARG A 96 -1.70 -8.50 11.44
C ARG A 96 -1.85 -8.21 12.93
N GLY A 97 -2.44 -7.05 13.23
CA GLY A 97 -2.63 -6.59 14.59
C GLY A 97 -1.39 -5.96 15.22
N ARG A 98 -0.37 -5.65 14.43
CA ARG A 98 0.91 -5.07 14.90
C ARG A 98 1.15 -3.68 14.33
N ARG A 99 0.12 -3.04 13.80
CA ARG A 99 0.16 -1.69 13.24
C ARG A 99 1.12 -1.53 12.05
N ILE A 100 1.37 -2.62 11.32
CA ILE A 100 2.27 -2.59 10.15
C ILE A 100 1.63 -1.79 9.01
N SER A 101 0.32 -1.96 8.80
CA SER A 101 -0.40 -1.17 7.78
C SER A 101 -0.34 0.31 8.08
N GLU A 102 -0.40 0.72 9.36
CA GLU A 102 -0.23 2.11 9.76
C GLU A 102 1.16 2.62 9.39
N ARG A 103 2.20 1.82 9.64
CA ARG A 103 3.57 2.20 9.31
C ARG A 103 3.81 2.28 7.81
N LEU A 104 3.24 1.37 7.04
CA LEU A 104 3.28 1.42 5.57
C LEU A 104 2.64 2.70 5.05
N THR A 105 1.46 3.02 5.58
CA THR A 105 0.72 4.22 5.20
C THR A 105 1.51 5.48 5.57
N ALA A 106 2.07 5.53 6.79
CA ALA A 106 2.87 6.66 7.25
C ALA A 106 4.12 6.86 6.39
N PHE A 107 4.76 5.77 5.98
CA PHE A 107 5.94 5.84 5.10
C PHE A 107 5.56 6.42 3.73
N ALA A 108 4.43 5.99 3.18
CA ALA A 108 3.92 6.51 1.91
C ALA A 108 3.55 8.00 2.04
N GLU A 109 3.00 8.41 3.17
CA GLU A 109 2.70 9.83 3.44
C GLU A 109 3.97 10.67 3.47
N ASP A 110 5.02 10.19 4.15
CA ASP A 110 6.31 10.88 4.19
C ASP A 110 6.91 11.01 2.79
N TYR A 111 6.81 9.96 2.00
CA TYR A 111 7.26 9.95 0.61
C TYR A 111 6.48 10.98 -0.21
N ALA A 112 5.16 11.02 -0.08
CA ALA A 112 4.30 11.98 -0.78
C ALA A 112 4.62 13.41 -0.36
N ARG A 113 4.86 13.65 0.94
CA ARG A 113 5.21 14.95 1.46
C ARG A 113 6.52 15.46 0.87
N ALA A 114 7.52 14.57 0.76
CA ALA A 114 8.80 14.90 0.16
C ALA A 114 8.68 15.27 -1.32
N LEU A 115 7.65 14.75 -2.00
CA LEU A 115 7.36 15.10 -3.40
C LEU A 115 6.59 16.42 -3.54
N GLY A 116 6.11 17.00 -2.44
CA GLY A 116 5.38 18.25 -2.46
C GLY A 116 3.85 18.10 -2.40
N PHE A 117 3.35 16.90 -2.19
CA PHE A 117 1.92 16.69 -2.01
C PHE A 117 1.49 17.10 -0.61
N HIS A 118 0.28 17.63 -0.49
CA HIS A 118 -0.28 18.10 0.79
C HIS A 118 -1.41 17.22 1.29
N ARG A 119 -1.82 16.22 0.50
CA ARG A 119 -2.92 15.32 0.83
C ARG A 119 -2.69 13.98 0.18
N THR A 120 -3.10 12.91 0.86
CA THR A 120 -3.09 11.55 0.32
C THR A 120 -4.50 10.97 0.36
N TYR A 121 -4.77 10.01 -0.53
CA TYR A 121 -6.07 9.37 -0.67
C TYR A 121 -5.92 7.86 -0.61
N ILE A 122 -6.86 7.19 0.06
CA ILE A 122 -6.90 5.73 0.17
C ILE A 122 -8.30 5.23 -0.19
N PRO A 123 -8.44 4.31 -1.16
CA PRO A 123 -9.70 3.62 -1.41
C PRO A 123 -9.76 2.38 -0.50
N SER A 124 -10.91 2.12 0.11
CA SER A 124 -11.05 0.96 0.99
C SER A 124 -12.51 0.62 1.25
N THR A 125 -12.75 -0.66 1.55
CA THR A 125 -14.01 -1.13 2.08
C THR A 125 -14.00 -1.20 3.61
N HIS A 126 -12.84 -1.06 4.25
CA HIS A 126 -12.71 -1.12 5.70
C HIS A 126 -13.39 0.08 6.38
N LEU A 127 -14.05 -0.20 7.50
CA LEU A 127 -14.66 0.82 8.35
C LEU A 127 -13.85 0.94 9.64
N GLY A 128 -13.44 2.15 9.98
CA GLY A 128 -12.75 2.46 11.22
C GLY A 128 -11.24 2.29 11.20
N LEU A 129 -10.68 1.60 10.21
CA LEU A 129 -9.23 1.35 10.16
C LEU A 129 -8.46 2.63 9.83
N TYR A 130 -8.77 3.23 8.69
CA TYR A 130 -8.00 4.39 8.22
C TYR A 130 -8.32 5.65 9.01
N GLU A 131 -9.50 5.72 9.63
CA GLU A 131 -9.82 6.79 10.57
C GLU A 131 -8.85 6.81 11.75
N LYS A 132 -8.40 5.63 12.21
CA LYS A 132 -7.38 5.53 13.28
C LYS A 132 -6.04 6.09 12.84
N TYR A 133 -5.78 6.14 11.54
CA TYR A 133 -4.53 6.65 10.97
C TYR A 133 -4.63 8.13 10.61
N GLY A 134 -5.74 8.78 10.95
CA GLY A 134 -5.97 10.20 10.71
C GLY A 134 -6.70 10.51 9.41
N TYR A 135 -7.19 9.50 8.71
CA TYR A 135 -7.97 9.69 7.49
C TYR A 135 -9.42 10.00 7.82
N ARG A 136 -10.06 10.77 6.94
CA ARG A 136 -11.49 11.03 7.02
C ARG A 136 -12.19 10.48 5.77
N TYR A 137 -13.41 10.01 5.95
CA TYR A 137 -14.27 9.60 4.86
C TYR A 137 -14.69 10.80 4.03
N GLU A 138 -14.46 10.74 2.71
CA GLU A 138 -14.85 11.80 1.79
C GLU A 138 -16.18 11.47 1.11
N SER A 139 -16.28 10.29 0.50
CA SER A 139 -17.44 9.86 -0.26
C SER A 139 -17.34 8.39 -0.63
N ASP A 140 -18.43 7.83 -1.10
CA ASP A 140 -18.39 6.57 -1.82
C ASP A 140 -17.91 6.84 -3.24
N ILE A 141 -17.16 5.90 -3.79
CA ILE A 141 -16.64 5.95 -5.15
C ILE A 141 -16.93 4.62 -5.83
N VAL A 142 -17.04 4.65 -7.17
CA VAL A 142 -17.35 3.46 -7.96
C VAL A 142 -16.14 3.15 -8.83
N ASN A 143 -15.66 1.91 -8.77
CA ASN A 143 -14.53 1.47 -9.58
C ASN A 143 -14.98 1.10 -11.00
N TYR A 144 -14.02 0.77 -11.88
CA TYR A 144 -14.33 0.43 -13.27
C TYR A 144 -15.13 -0.85 -13.41
N ALA A 145 -15.17 -1.70 -12.39
CA ALA A 145 -16.00 -2.91 -12.39
C ALA A 145 -17.43 -2.66 -11.88
N GLY A 146 -17.72 -1.44 -11.41
CA GLY A 146 -19.03 -1.07 -10.90
C GLY A 146 -19.21 -1.31 -9.41
N ASP A 147 -18.17 -1.71 -8.70
CA ASP A 147 -18.23 -1.92 -7.26
C ASP A 147 -18.05 -0.59 -6.52
N VAL A 148 -18.69 -0.50 -5.36
CA VAL A 148 -18.64 0.71 -4.52
C VAL A 148 -17.60 0.52 -3.41
N ASP A 149 -16.69 1.48 -3.33
CA ASP A 149 -15.70 1.56 -2.27
C ASP A 149 -15.82 2.91 -1.56
N ARG A 150 -15.08 3.09 -0.48
CA ARG A 150 -15.02 4.34 0.27
C ARG A 150 -13.73 5.06 -0.06
N LEU A 151 -13.82 6.37 -0.27
CA LEU A 151 -12.65 7.23 -0.45
C LEU A 151 -12.32 7.92 0.86
N TYR A 152 -11.10 7.73 1.30
CA TYR A 152 -10.54 8.40 2.49
C TYR A 152 -9.45 9.37 2.09
N SER A 153 -9.32 10.46 2.82
CA SER A 153 -8.25 11.43 2.58
C SER A 153 -7.64 11.89 3.90
N LYS A 154 -6.39 12.36 3.79
CA LYS A 154 -5.66 12.91 4.93
C LYS A 154 -4.79 14.07 4.48
N ASP A 155 -4.87 15.18 5.20
CA ASP A 155 -3.95 16.29 5.01
C ASP A 155 -2.61 15.91 5.66
N ILE A 156 -1.54 16.03 4.91
CA ILE A 156 -0.21 15.60 5.36
C ILE A 156 0.77 16.77 5.51
N GLY A 157 0.29 17.99 5.38
CA GLY A 157 1.12 19.19 5.50
C GLY A 157 1.61 19.63 4.14
#